data_c84452542c81d7b59f7db0357ff18076
#
_entry.id   c84452542c81d7b59f7db0357ff18076
#
_cell.length_a   1.000
_cell.length_b   1.000
_cell.length_c   1.000
_cell.angle_alpha   90.00
_cell.angle_beta   90.00
_cell.angle_gamma   90.00
#
_symmetry.space_group_name_H-M   'P 1'
#
loop_
_entity.id
_entity.type
_entity.pdbx_description
1 polymer ?
#
loop_
_entity_poly.entity_id
_entity_poly.type
_entity_poly.pdbx_seq_one_letter_code
_entity_poly.pdbx_strand_id
1 'polypeptide(L)'
;MAGCEGLTFHGVTRSAWTSIKRAASTYGVGGGDAGSGSAQGFSFSWRYNEGAKTLHIQCTDAPELVPCSEINAKLQSEVQSVIFAALEEGGETLLA
;
A
#
# COMPACT_ATOMS: atom_id res chain seq x y z
N MET A 1 13.45 -8.80 -14.77
CA MET A 1 13.27 -7.80 -14.32
C MET A 1 12.05 -7.26 -14.43
N ALA A 2 11.34 -7.20 -13.68
CA ALA A 2 10.06 -6.96 -13.86
C ALA A 2 9.49 -6.04 -12.85
N GLY A 3 10.00 -4.90 -12.81
CA GLY A 3 9.41 -3.84 -12.02
C GLY A 3 8.09 -3.41 -12.61
N CYS A 4 7.17 -3.00 -11.75
CA CYS A 4 5.89 -2.50 -12.18
C CYS A 4 5.85 -1.00 -11.96
N GLU A 5 4.83 -0.35 -12.52
CA GLU A 5 4.66 1.07 -12.32
C GLU A 5 4.30 1.34 -10.88
N GLY A 6 4.80 2.42 -10.33
CA GLY A 6 4.45 2.80 -8.97
C GLY A 6 3.05 3.37 -8.88
N LEU A 7 2.45 3.20 -7.73
CA LEU A 7 1.11 3.73 -7.46
C LEU A 7 1.21 4.76 -6.36
N THR A 8 0.44 5.84 -6.51
CA THR A 8 0.38 6.89 -5.49
C THR A 8 -1.05 7.00 -5.00
N PHE A 9 -1.21 6.97 -3.69
CA PHE A 9 -2.51 7.07 -3.07
C PHE A 9 -2.57 8.36 -2.26
N HIS A 10 -3.69 9.06 -2.33
CA HIS A 10 -3.89 10.31 -1.61
C HIS A 10 -4.88 10.10 -0.48
N GLY A 11 -4.85 10.97 0.50
CA GLY A 11 -5.76 10.86 1.62
C GLY A 11 -5.40 9.75 2.58
N VAL A 12 -4.13 9.34 2.61
CA VAL A 12 -3.68 8.27 3.48
C VAL A 12 -3.27 8.88 4.81
N THR A 13 -4.12 8.72 5.82
CA THR A 13 -3.80 9.21 7.16
C THR A 13 -2.80 8.29 7.82
N ARG A 14 -2.20 8.73 8.93
CA ARG A 14 -1.27 7.88 9.68
C ARG A 14 -1.94 6.58 10.10
N SER A 15 -3.17 6.65 10.51
CA SER A 15 -3.93 5.48 10.93
C SER A 15 -4.12 4.53 9.75
N ALA A 16 -4.45 5.05 8.56
CA ALA A 16 -4.60 4.24 7.37
C ALA A 16 -3.28 3.58 7.00
N TRP A 17 -2.18 4.34 7.06
CA TRP A 17 -0.87 3.80 6.74
C TRP A 17 -0.50 2.66 7.69
N THR A 18 -0.77 2.83 8.96
CA THR A 18 -0.50 1.78 9.94
C THR A 18 -1.28 0.50 9.60
N SER A 19 -2.54 0.65 9.21
CA SER A 19 -3.36 -0.50 8.83
C SER A 19 -2.86 -1.13 7.54
N ILE A 20 -2.42 -0.33 6.59
CA ILE A 20 -1.85 -0.84 5.33
C ILE A 20 -0.61 -1.67 5.62
N LYS A 21 0.27 -1.15 6.48
CA LYS A 21 1.49 -1.90 6.84
C LYS A 21 1.14 -3.24 7.46
N ARG A 22 0.13 -3.24 8.32
CA ARG A 22 -0.27 -4.48 8.98
C ARG A 22 -0.82 -5.47 7.96
N ALA A 23 -1.66 -5.01 7.06
CA ALA A 23 -2.26 -5.88 6.06
C ALA A 23 -1.21 -6.40 5.07
N ALA A 24 -0.22 -5.59 4.76
CA ALA A 24 0.78 -5.96 3.77
C ALA A 24 2.02 -6.59 4.38
N SER A 25 2.04 -6.83 5.68
CA SER A 25 3.22 -7.38 6.33
C SER A 25 3.56 -8.76 5.78
N THR A 26 2.56 -9.50 5.32
CA THR A 26 2.78 -10.79 4.70
C THR A 26 3.66 -10.68 3.45
N TYR A 27 3.65 -9.51 2.81
CA TYR A 27 4.45 -9.30 1.61
C TYR A 27 5.72 -8.51 1.90
N GLY A 28 6.09 -8.41 3.17
CA GLY A 28 7.33 -7.75 3.53
C GLY A 28 7.25 -6.24 3.70
N VAL A 29 6.06 -5.68 3.64
CA VAL A 29 5.87 -4.25 3.85
C VAL A 29 5.77 -3.99 5.35
N GLY A 30 6.54 -3.05 5.83
CA GLY A 30 6.48 -2.75 7.26
C GLY A 30 7.65 -1.88 7.68
N GLY A 31 7.72 -1.63 8.97
CA GLY A 31 8.80 -0.82 9.51
C GLY A 31 8.51 0.65 9.37
N GLY A 32 9.41 1.40 8.76
CA GLY A 32 9.30 2.84 8.70
C GLY A 32 8.39 3.35 7.61
N ASP A 33 8.35 4.66 7.46
CA ASP A 33 7.51 5.30 6.46
C ASP A 33 8.07 5.17 5.05
N ALA A 34 9.33 4.81 4.93
CA ALA A 34 9.94 4.53 3.64
C ALA A 34 10.81 3.31 3.77
N GLY A 35 10.86 2.51 2.72
CA GLY A 35 11.68 1.31 2.77
C GLY A 35 11.37 0.38 1.62
N SER A 36 11.90 -0.82 1.73
CA SER A 36 11.64 -1.87 0.77
C SER A 36 11.66 -3.21 1.48
N GLY A 37 11.00 -4.18 0.90
CA GLY A 37 10.95 -5.51 1.46
C GLY A 37 10.59 -6.53 0.41
N SER A 38 10.79 -7.79 0.74
CA SER A 38 10.51 -8.90 -0.17
C SER A 38 9.90 -10.04 0.60
N ALA A 39 8.93 -10.70 -0.01
CA ALA A 39 8.36 -11.93 0.54
C ALA A 39 7.58 -12.62 -0.56
N GLN A 40 7.60 -13.95 -0.52
CA GLN A 40 6.79 -14.76 -1.43
C GLN A 40 7.07 -14.48 -2.91
N GLY A 41 8.29 -14.14 -3.26
CA GLY A 41 8.67 -13.88 -4.63
C GLY A 41 8.39 -12.47 -5.11
N PHE A 42 7.83 -11.64 -4.27
CA PHE A 42 7.54 -10.25 -4.62
C PHE A 42 8.45 -9.32 -3.84
N SER A 43 8.82 -8.22 -4.47
CA SER A 43 9.59 -7.16 -3.81
C SER A 43 8.82 -5.86 -3.97
N PHE A 44 8.79 -5.07 -2.92
CA PHE A 44 8.06 -3.80 -2.92
C PHE A 44 8.93 -2.70 -2.33
N SER A 45 8.71 -1.48 -2.78
CA SER A 45 9.26 -0.30 -2.12
C SER A 45 8.11 0.64 -1.81
N TRP A 46 8.27 1.47 -0.79
CA TRP A 46 7.20 2.35 -0.39
C TRP A 46 7.75 3.63 0.22
N ARG A 47 6.95 4.67 0.16
CA ARG A 47 7.27 5.94 0.80
C ARG A 47 5.97 6.61 1.21
N TYR A 48 5.81 6.85 2.49
CA TYR A 48 4.65 7.52 3.02
C TYR A 48 5.04 8.93 3.44
N ASN A 49 4.24 9.91 3.03
CA ASN A 49 4.45 11.31 3.39
C ASN A 49 3.27 11.76 4.23
N GLU A 50 3.48 11.88 5.52
CA GLU A 50 2.41 12.23 6.43
C GLU A 50 1.91 13.65 6.20
N GLY A 51 2.80 14.57 5.91
CA GLY A 51 2.41 15.95 5.66
C GLY A 51 1.48 16.10 4.48
N ALA A 52 1.75 15.37 3.41
CA ALA A 52 0.91 15.39 2.21
C ALA A 52 -0.17 14.33 2.25
N LYS A 53 -0.12 13.39 3.19
CA LYS A 53 -1.03 12.26 3.29
C LYS A 53 -1.02 11.44 2.01
N THR A 54 0.16 11.22 1.48
CA THR A 54 0.31 10.41 0.26
C THR A 54 1.15 9.19 0.55
N LEU A 55 0.79 8.10 -0.09
CA LEU A 55 1.55 6.86 -0.03
C LEU A 55 1.93 6.47 -1.45
N HIS A 56 3.22 6.30 -1.67
CA HIS A 56 3.71 5.78 -2.94
C HIS A 56 4.20 4.37 -2.68
N ILE A 57 3.72 3.41 -3.45
CA ILE A 57 4.13 2.03 -3.29
C ILE A 57 4.33 1.42 -4.68
N GLN A 58 5.33 0.60 -4.82
CA GLN A 58 5.69 0.04 -6.12
C GLN A 58 6.17 -1.40 -5.93
N CYS A 59 5.69 -2.27 -6.80
CA CYS A 59 6.24 -3.62 -6.90
C CYS A 59 7.48 -3.53 -7.77
N THR A 60 8.64 -3.77 -7.17
CA THR A 60 9.91 -3.61 -7.88
C THR A 60 10.37 -4.91 -8.51
N ASP A 61 9.82 -6.04 -8.09
CA ASP A 61 10.15 -7.32 -8.69
C ASP A 61 9.03 -8.30 -8.39
N ALA A 62 8.80 -9.23 -9.29
CA ALA A 62 7.73 -10.20 -9.14
C ALA A 62 8.04 -11.44 -9.96
N PRO A 63 7.38 -12.57 -9.68
CA PRO A 63 7.52 -13.76 -10.53
C PRO A 63 7.12 -13.46 -11.96
N GLU A 64 7.83 -14.06 -12.90
CA GLU A 64 7.60 -13.76 -14.31
C GLU A 64 6.18 -14.02 -14.78
N LEU A 65 5.53 -14.97 -14.18
CA LEU A 65 4.20 -15.35 -14.64
C LEU A 65 3.09 -14.45 -14.11
N VAL A 66 3.43 -13.50 -13.26
CA VAL A 66 2.43 -12.62 -12.66
C VAL A 66 2.52 -11.25 -13.33
N PRO A 67 1.52 -10.85 -14.09
CA PRO A 67 1.60 -9.56 -14.80
C PRO A 67 1.42 -8.39 -13.87
N CYS A 68 2.05 -7.28 -14.22
CA CYS A 68 1.96 -6.07 -13.42
C CYS A 68 0.54 -5.56 -13.27
N SER A 69 -0.29 -5.76 -14.29
CA SER A 69 -1.68 -5.31 -14.20
C SER A 69 -2.41 -6.00 -13.06
N GLU A 70 -2.14 -7.27 -12.83
CA GLU A 70 -2.76 -7.98 -11.73
C GLU A 70 -2.18 -7.53 -10.39
N ILE A 71 -0.88 -7.33 -10.34
CA ILE A 71 -0.22 -6.91 -9.12
C ILE A 71 -0.73 -5.54 -8.70
N ASN A 72 -0.76 -4.61 -9.63
CA ASN A 72 -1.19 -3.25 -9.32
C ASN A 72 -2.67 -3.18 -9.02
N ALA A 73 -3.48 -4.00 -9.68
CA ALA A 73 -4.91 -4.05 -9.36
C ALA A 73 -5.12 -4.56 -7.95
N LYS A 74 -4.36 -5.56 -7.54
CA LYS A 74 -4.47 -6.10 -6.19
C LYS A 74 -3.99 -5.10 -5.16
N LEU A 75 -2.87 -4.45 -5.42
CA LEU A 75 -2.36 -3.41 -4.53
C LEU A 75 -3.40 -2.30 -4.36
N GLN A 76 -3.95 -1.84 -5.48
CA GLN A 76 -4.92 -0.77 -5.44
C GLN A 76 -6.15 -1.18 -4.65
N SER A 77 -6.64 -2.37 -4.88
CA SER A 77 -7.81 -2.88 -4.20
C SER A 77 -7.57 -2.97 -2.69
N GLU A 78 -6.42 -3.54 -2.30
CA GLU A 78 -6.12 -3.72 -0.88
C GLU A 78 -5.92 -2.39 -0.18
N VAL A 79 -5.17 -1.48 -0.79
CA VAL A 79 -4.91 -0.20 -0.17
C VAL A 79 -6.17 0.63 -0.08
N GLN A 80 -6.97 0.66 -1.14
CA GLN A 80 -8.21 1.42 -1.12
C GLN A 80 -9.19 0.87 -0.09
N SER A 81 -9.22 -0.44 0.06
CA SER A 81 -10.07 -1.07 1.04
C SER A 81 -9.69 -0.64 2.46
N VAL A 82 -8.39 -0.57 2.73
CA VAL A 82 -7.92 -0.14 4.04
C VAL A 82 -8.21 1.34 4.27
N ILE A 83 -7.99 2.17 3.25
CA ILE A 83 -8.28 3.59 3.36
C ILE A 83 -9.77 3.79 3.67
N PHE A 84 -10.62 3.05 2.98
CA PHE A 84 -12.05 3.15 3.16
C PHE A 84 -12.45 2.74 4.57
N ALA A 85 -11.88 1.66 5.07
CA ALA A 85 -12.18 1.20 6.41
C ALA A 85 -11.71 2.23 7.45
N ALA A 86 -10.56 2.83 7.23
CA ALA A 86 -10.06 3.85 8.14
C ALA A 86 -10.97 5.08 8.15
N LEU A 87 -11.48 5.45 6.97
CA LEU A 87 -12.42 6.55 6.89
C LEU A 87 -13.70 6.24 7.62
N GLU A 88 -14.17 5.01 7.50
CA GLU A 88 -15.40 4.63 8.19
C GLU A 88 -15.22 4.69 9.69
N GLU A 89 -14.08 4.23 10.18
CA GLU A 89 -13.83 4.27 11.61
C GLU A 89 -13.72 5.67 12.14
N GLY A 90 -13.02 6.53 11.42
CA GLY A 90 -12.84 7.90 11.87
C GLY A 90 -13.93 8.82 11.41
N GLY A 91 -14.73 8.40 10.44
CA GLY A 91 -15.71 9.25 9.83
C GLY A 91 -17.13 8.96 10.19
N GLU A 92 -17.37 7.98 11.03
CA GLU A 92 -18.73 7.68 11.36
C GLU A 92 -19.43 8.86 12.00
N THR A 93 -18.67 9.68 12.67
CA THR A 93 -19.25 10.89 13.23
C THR A 93 -19.74 11.82 12.15
N LEU A 94 -19.17 11.73 10.98
CA LEU A 94 -19.62 12.57 9.87
C LEU A 94 -20.93 12.09 9.32
N LEU A 95 -21.20 10.82 9.47
CA LEU A 95 -22.43 10.26 8.96
C LEU A 95 -23.59 10.49 9.90
N ALA A 96 -23.25 10.77 11.10
CA ALA A 96 -24.29 11.03 12.11
C ALA A 96 -24.91 12.43 11.96
#